data_70203914aca574f66c861d7fdec9b0f3
#
_entry.id   70203914aca574f66c861d7fdec9b0f3
#
_cell.length_a   1.000
_cell.length_b   1.000
_cell.length_c   1.000
_cell.angle_alpha   90.00
_cell.angle_beta   90.00
_cell.angle_gamma   90.00
#
_symmetry.space_group_name_H-M   'P 1'
#
loop_
_entity.id
_entity.type
_entity.pdbx_description
1 polymer ?
#
loop_
_entity_poly.entity_id
_entity_poly.type
_entity_poly.pdbx_seq_one_letter_code
_entity_poly.pdbx_strand_id
1 'polypeptide(L)'
;MKNIIASDFWQWAFSDFMSNALRGVLAEYIVACAADCTHCSRTEWNAYDLQTKSGLKIEVKSAAYLQSWEQKKPSSIRFDIASKKGWNAVTNQSAGEALRSADLYVFCIFAAKEKKIADPLNPDQWFFLVCPTSVLNQHFGVRKSVSLSTLEAIGLERLNFDALRAKIL
;
A
#
# COMPACT_ATOMS: atom_id res chain seq x y z
N MET A 1 -22.60 -4.82 -33.50
CA MET A 1 -21.47 -5.00 -32.59
C MET A 1 -21.98 -4.84 -31.17
N LYS A 2 -21.78 -5.80 -30.24
CA LYS A 2 -22.12 -5.58 -28.83
C LYS A 2 -21.11 -4.60 -28.24
N ASN A 3 -21.59 -3.50 -27.70
CA ASN A 3 -20.71 -2.57 -26.97
C ASN A 3 -20.24 -3.21 -25.67
N ILE A 4 -18.94 -3.06 -25.37
CA ILE A 4 -18.38 -3.44 -24.06
C ILE A 4 -18.74 -2.33 -23.07
N ILE A 5 -19.35 -2.72 -21.95
CA ILE A 5 -19.78 -1.79 -20.90
C ILE A 5 -18.67 -1.76 -19.82
N ALA A 6 -18.19 -0.59 -19.47
CA ALA A 6 -17.08 -0.42 -18.53
C ALA A 6 -17.38 -1.00 -17.13
N SER A 7 -18.61 -0.84 -16.63
CA SER A 7 -19.03 -1.43 -15.34
C SER A 7 -18.95 -2.96 -15.33
N ASP A 8 -19.36 -3.61 -16.44
CA ASP A 8 -19.33 -5.06 -16.56
C ASP A 8 -17.89 -5.57 -16.59
N PHE A 9 -17.01 -4.85 -17.31
CA PHE A 9 -15.58 -5.12 -17.34
C PHE A 9 -14.97 -4.98 -15.94
N TRP A 10 -15.27 -3.91 -15.20
CA TRP A 10 -14.74 -3.71 -13.85
C TRP A 10 -15.23 -4.79 -12.89
N GLN A 11 -16.50 -5.16 -12.95
CA GLN A 11 -17.03 -6.23 -12.12
C GLN A 11 -16.36 -7.58 -12.44
N TRP A 12 -16.16 -7.89 -13.71
CA TRP A 12 -15.47 -9.11 -14.11
C TRP A 12 -13.99 -9.12 -13.73
N ALA A 13 -13.29 -8.00 -13.92
CA ALA A 13 -11.82 -7.94 -13.76
C ALA A 13 -11.37 -7.70 -12.31
N PHE A 14 -12.18 -7.01 -11.49
CA PHE A 14 -11.76 -6.47 -10.21
C PHE A 14 -12.68 -6.86 -9.04
N SER A 15 -13.33 -8.03 -9.09
CA SER A 15 -14.19 -8.51 -7.99
C SER A 15 -13.46 -9.36 -6.94
N ASP A 16 -12.29 -9.91 -7.23
CA ASP A 16 -11.53 -10.71 -6.26
C ASP A 16 -10.59 -9.83 -5.42
N PHE A 17 -11.14 -9.22 -4.36
CA PHE A 17 -10.37 -8.40 -3.41
C PHE A 17 -9.37 -9.21 -2.57
N MET A 18 -9.43 -10.53 -2.60
CA MET A 18 -8.42 -11.39 -1.96
C MET A 18 -7.16 -11.55 -2.80
N SER A 19 -7.21 -11.25 -4.11
CA SER A 19 -6.03 -11.31 -4.97
C SER A 19 -4.97 -10.30 -4.51
N ASN A 20 -3.69 -10.66 -4.61
CA ASN A 20 -2.60 -9.78 -4.15
C ASN A 20 -2.56 -8.45 -4.91
N ALA A 21 -2.79 -8.49 -6.22
CA ALA A 21 -2.73 -7.29 -7.06
C ALA A 21 -3.85 -6.31 -6.67
N LEU A 22 -5.10 -6.79 -6.62
CA LEU A 22 -6.24 -5.93 -6.31
C LEU A 22 -6.23 -5.47 -4.85
N ARG A 23 -5.82 -6.32 -3.91
CA ARG A 23 -5.66 -5.93 -2.50
C ARG A 23 -4.60 -4.84 -2.32
N GLY A 24 -3.54 -4.83 -3.15
CA GLY A 24 -2.57 -3.73 -3.20
C GLY A 24 -3.22 -2.41 -3.58
N VAL A 25 -3.99 -2.39 -4.67
CA VAL A 25 -4.75 -1.22 -5.12
C VAL A 25 -5.79 -0.78 -4.10
N LEU A 26 -6.46 -1.74 -3.45
CA LEU A 26 -7.41 -1.44 -2.37
C LEU A 26 -6.74 -0.79 -1.16
N ALA A 27 -5.55 -1.25 -0.78
CA ALA A 27 -4.77 -0.63 0.29
C ALA A 27 -4.39 0.83 -0.05
N GLU A 28 -3.97 1.09 -1.30
CA GLU A 28 -3.74 2.46 -1.78
C GLU A 28 -5.03 3.30 -1.65
N TYR A 29 -6.19 2.76 -2.05
CA TYR A 29 -7.47 3.45 -1.95
C TYR A 29 -7.88 3.74 -0.49
N ILE A 30 -7.70 2.78 0.43
CA ILE A 30 -7.97 2.98 1.87
C ILE A 30 -7.10 4.13 2.41
N VAL A 31 -5.81 4.15 2.08
CA VAL A 31 -4.90 5.25 2.48
C VAL A 31 -5.29 6.57 1.82
N ALA A 32 -5.71 6.55 0.55
CA ALA A 32 -6.21 7.75 -0.14
C ALA A 32 -7.46 8.34 0.54
N CYS A 33 -8.38 7.49 1.03
CA CYS A 33 -9.53 7.92 1.83
C CYS A 33 -9.08 8.54 3.16
N ALA A 34 -8.12 7.93 3.85
CA ALA A 34 -7.59 8.47 5.10
C ALA A 34 -6.88 9.81 4.89
N ALA A 35 -6.15 9.97 3.79
CA ALA A 35 -5.37 11.16 3.44
C ALA A 35 -6.18 12.25 2.68
N ASP A 36 -7.48 12.07 2.49
CA ASP A 36 -8.37 12.98 1.72
C ASP A 36 -7.83 13.32 0.32
N CYS A 37 -7.30 12.31 -0.39
CA CYS A 37 -6.69 12.48 -1.72
C CYS A 37 -7.30 11.57 -2.82
N THR A 38 -8.56 11.19 -2.69
CA THR A 38 -9.29 10.38 -3.69
C THR A 38 -9.78 11.17 -4.91
N HIS A 39 -9.53 12.47 -4.96
CA HIS A 39 -9.97 13.37 -6.02
C HIS A 39 -9.21 13.18 -7.35
N CYS A 40 -8.08 12.48 -7.35
CA CYS A 40 -7.31 12.14 -8.53
C CYS A 40 -7.40 10.63 -8.82
N SER A 41 -7.42 10.26 -10.09
CA SER A 41 -7.30 8.86 -10.48
C SER A 41 -5.91 8.33 -10.14
N ARG A 42 -5.84 7.06 -9.77
CA ARG A 42 -4.59 6.33 -9.57
C ARG A 42 -3.73 6.34 -10.84
N THR A 43 -2.44 6.55 -10.68
CA THR A 43 -1.45 6.50 -11.78
C THR A 43 -0.37 5.46 -11.45
N GLU A 44 -0.13 4.49 -12.36
CA GLU A 44 0.76 3.35 -12.09
C GLU A 44 2.25 3.68 -12.12
N TRP A 45 2.67 4.69 -12.85
CA TRP A 45 4.09 4.96 -13.14
C TRP A 45 4.68 6.12 -12.34
N ASN A 46 4.01 6.57 -11.31
CA ASN A 46 4.56 7.59 -10.42
C ASN A 46 5.66 7.02 -9.51
N ALA A 47 6.54 7.90 -9.07
CA ALA A 47 7.62 7.54 -8.12
C ALA A 47 7.11 7.30 -6.68
N TYR A 48 5.83 7.51 -6.43
CA TYR A 48 5.09 7.30 -5.18
C TYR A 48 3.63 6.99 -5.52
N ASP A 49 2.89 6.38 -4.59
CA ASP A 49 1.52 5.93 -4.86
C ASP A 49 0.49 7.06 -4.72
N LEU A 50 0.64 7.94 -3.72
CA LEU A 50 -0.32 9.00 -3.43
C LEU A 50 0.39 10.34 -3.15
N GLN A 51 -0.34 11.45 -3.39
CA GLN A 51 0.08 12.77 -2.97
C GLN A 51 -1.11 13.53 -2.36
N THR A 52 -0.93 14.05 -1.16
CA THR A 52 -1.95 14.88 -0.49
C THR A 52 -2.04 16.27 -1.12
N LYS A 53 -3.08 17.02 -0.79
CA LYS A 53 -3.24 18.42 -1.20
C LYS A 53 -2.11 19.33 -0.69
N SER A 54 -1.50 18.98 0.46
CA SER A 54 -0.34 19.68 1.01
C SER A 54 0.98 19.32 0.33
N GLY A 55 0.96 18.38 -0.63
CA GLY A 55 2.15 17.93 -1.35
C GLY A 55 2.89 16.74 -0.72
N LEU A 56 2.43 16.20 0.42
CA LEU A 56 3.02 15.03 1.08
C LEU A 56 2.92 13.80 0.17
N LYS A 57 4.04 13.18 -0.15
CA LYS A 57 4.14 11.99 -1.01
C LYS A 57 4.13 10.72 -0.15
N ILE A 58 3.25 9.79 -0.48
CA ILE A 58 3.03 8.58 0.30
C ILE A 58 3.28 7.35 -0.57
N GLU A 59 4.10 6.42 -0.07
CA GLU A 59 4.26 5.07 -0.60
C GLU A 59 3.43 4.10 0.24
N VAL A 60 2.59 3.30 -0.40
CA VAL A 60 1.73 2.32 0.26
C VAL A 60 2.30 0.92 0.05
N LYS A 61 2.41 0.15 1.11
CA LYS A 61 2.84 -1.24 1.08
C LYS A 61 1.78 -2.12 1.69
N SER A 62 1.30 -3.11 0.94
CA SER A 62 0.25 -4.03 1.39
C SER A 62 0.79 -5.42 1.65
N ALA A 63 0.31 -6.04 2.73
CA ALA A 63 0.53 -7.45 3.03
C ALA A 63 -0.69 -8.05 3.73
N ALA A 64 -0.81 -9.38 3.71
CA ALA A 64 -1.91 -10.09 4.35
C ALA A 64 -1.48 -11.43 4.91
N TYR A 65 -2.14 -11.86 5.98
CA TYR A 65 -1.98 -13.21 6.51
C TYR A 65 -2.66 -14.25 5.61
N LEU A 66 -3.82 -13.93 5.03
CA LEU A 66 -4.54 -14.77 4.09
C LEU A 66 -4.22 -14.42 2.64
N GLN A 67 -4.18 -15.44 1.79
CA GLN A 67 -4.00 -15.33 0.35
C GLN A 67 -5.24 -15.91 -0.37
N SER A 68 -5.41 -15.58 -1.65
CA SER A 68 -6.51 -16.10 -2.47
C SER A 68 -6.44 -17.62 -2.65
N TRP A 69 -5.24 -18.21 -2.63
CA TRP A 69 -5.03 -19.66 -2.73
C TRP A 69 -5.10 -20.38 -1.37
N GLU A 70 -5.13 -21.72 -1.40
CA GLU A 70 -5.09 -22.52 -0.18
C GLU A 70 -3.71 -22.45 0.49
N GLN A 71 -3.72 -22.25 1.81
CA GLN A 71 -2.52 -22.12 2.62
C GLN A 71 -2.51 -23.16 3.76
N LYS A 72 -1.36 -23.76 4.01
CA LYS A 72 -1.15 -24.63 5.20
C LYS A 72 -1.03 -23.82 6.49
N LYS A 73 -0.59 -22.58 6.40
CA LYS A 73 -0.45 -21.62 7.52
C LYS A 73 -0.54 -20.19 6.99
N PRO A 74 -0.92 -19.21 7.83
CA PRO A 74 -0.90 -17.81 7.44
C PRO A 74 0.47 -17.36 6.96
N SER A 75 0.48 -16.43 5.99
CA SER A 75 1.72 -15.83 5.47
C SER A 75 2.43 -15.01 6.54
N SER A 76 3.77 -15.03 6.52
CA SER A 76 4.56 -14.05 7.27
C SER A 76 4.47 -12.68 6.60
N ILE A 77 4.28 -11.64 7.41
CA ILE A 77 4.16 -10.26 6.89
C ILE A 77 5.54 -9.69 6.64
N ARG A 78 5.81 -9.35 5.37
CA ARG A 78 7.02 -8.68 4.91
C ARG A 78 6.67 -7.68 3.82
N PHE A 79 7.46 -6.63 3.73
CA PHE A 79 7.28 -5.54 2.78
C PHE A 79 8.56 -5.29 2.00
N ASP A 80 8.43 -4.97 0.70
CA ASP A 80 9.53 -4.42 -0.10
C ASP A 80 9.70 -2.94 0.23
N ILE A 81 10.92 -2.58 0.63
CA ILE A 81 11.34 -1.20 0.93
C ILE A 81 12.58 -0.80 0.12
N ALA A 82 12.87 -1.51 -0.96
CA ALA A 82 14.02 -1.20 -1.80
C ALA A 82 13.92 0.23 -2.36
N SER A 83 15.07 0.90 -2.40
CA SER A 83 15.22 2.12 -3.19
C SER A 83 14.98 1.81 -4.67
N LYS A 84 14.25 2.67 -5.38
CA LYS A 84 13.93 2.52 -6.79
C LYS A 84 14.50 3.70 -7.59
N LYS A 85 14.91 3.46 -8.82
CA LYS A 85 15.17 4.56 -9.76
C LYS A 85 13.83 5.11 -10.20
N GLY A 86 13.62 6.41 -9.98
CA GLY A 86 12.44 7.10 -10.50
C GLY A 86 12.43 7.04 -12.03
N TRP A 87 11.24 7.03 -12.59
CA TRP A 87 11.02 7.13 -14.03
C TRP A 87 10.23 8.40 -14.32
N ASN A 88 10.68 9.19 -15.27
CA ASN A 88 9.94 10.34 -15.75
C ASN A 88 9.24 9.95 -17.05
N ALA A 89 7.93 9.78 -16.99
CA ALA A 89 7.13 9.36 -18.14
C ALA A 89 7.10 10.42 -19.28
N VAL A 90 7.29 11.70 -18.94
CA VAL A 90 7.29 12.80 -19.94
C VAL A 90 8.59 12.81 -20.73
N THR A 91 9.73 12.63 -20.07
CA THR A 91 11.06 12.66 -20.72
C THR A 91 11.57 11.29 -21.13
N ASN A 92 10.86 10.21 -20.76
CA ASN A 92 11.28 8.81 -20.98
C ASN A 92 12.68 8.53 -20.42
N GLN A 93 13.04 9.15 -19.29
CA GLN A 93 14.34 9.01 -18.67
C GLN A 93 14.24 8.45 -17.25
N SER A 94 15.22 7.61 -16.90
CA SER A 94 15.41 7.17 -15.52
C SER A 94 16.04 8.30 -14.71
N ALA A 95 15.47 8.64 -13.56
CA ALA A 95 16.11 9.54 -12.61
C ALA A 95 17.40 8.89 -12.06
N GLY A 96 18.44 9.70 -11.82
CA GLY A 96 19.81 9.35 -11.44
C GLY A 96 19.98 8.18 -10.47
N GLU A 97 20.14 8.45 -9.16
CA GLU A 97 20.34 7.42 -8.14
C GLU A 97 19.03 6.77 -7.67
N ALA A 98 19.12 5.52 -7.25
CA ALA A 98 17.99 4.82 -6.65
C ALA A 98 17.74 5.38 -5.24
N LEU A 99 16.54 5.86 -4.99
CA LEU A 99 16.14 6.44 -3.70
C LEU A 99 14.69 6.03 -3.33
N ARG A 100 14.30 6.29 -2.11
CA ARG A 100 12.91 6.22 -1.66
C ARG A 100 12.28 7.58 -1.90
N SER A 101 11.43 7.68 -2.90
CA SER A 101 10.91 8.97 -3.44
C SER A 101 9.75 9.56 -2.63
N ALA A 102 9.10 8.76 -1.79
CA ALA A 102 8.02 9.22 -0.93
C ALA A 102 8.56 9.83 0.36
N ASP A 103 7.80 10.75 0.95
CA ASP A 103 8.10 11.34 2.25
C ASP A 103 7.70 10.41 3.39
N LEU A 104 6.65 9.60 3.16
CA LEU A 104 6.01 8.73 4.13
C LEU A 104 5.74 7.36 3.53
N TYR A 105 5.97 6.31 4.31
CA TYR A 105 5.55 4.94 4.03
C TYR A 105 4.36 4.57 4.92
N VAL A 106 3.29 4.03 4.31
CA VAL A 106 2.15 3.44 5.02
C VAL A 106 2.14 1.94 4.75
N PHE A 107 2.39 1.15 5.79
CA PHE A 107 2.34 -0.30 5.73
C PHE A 107 0.92 -0.74 6.12
N CYS A 108 0.21 -1.38 5.20
CA CYS A 108 -1.17 -1.80 5.33
C CYS A 108 -1.21 -3.32 5.50
N ILE A 109 -1.79 -3.80 6.59
CA ILE A 109 -1.87 -5.22 6.89
C ILE A 109 -3.33 -5.65 6.96
N PHE A 110 -3.74 -6.49 6.00
CA PHE A 110 -5.03 -7.18 6.09
C PHE A 110 -4.92 -8.27 7.16
N ALA A 111 -5.60 -8.07 8.30
CA ALA A 111 -5.37 -8.80 9.52
C ALA A 111 -6.17 -10.11 9.63
N ALA A 112 -7.16 -10.33 8.76
CA ALA A 112 -7.99 -11.54 8.79
C ALA A 112 -7.12 -12.80 8.70
N LYS A 113 -7.46 -13.83 9.50
CA LYS A 113 -6.79 -15.14 9.54
C LYS A 113 -7.72 -16.30 9.19
N GLU A 114 -9.01 -16.02 9.03
CA GLU A 114 -10.04 -16.99 8.68
C GLU A 114 -10.75 -16.57 7.41
N LYS A 115 -10.72 -17.43 6.37
CA LYS A 115 -11.32 -17.13 5.05
C LYS A 115 -12.82 -16.84 5.12
N LYS A 116 -13.55 -17.51 6.04
CA LYS A 116 -15.01 -17.40 6.13
C LYS A 116 -15.51 -16.00 6.52
N ILE A 117 -14.70 -15.25 7.26
CA ILE A 117 -15.04 -13.91 7.76
C ILE A 117 -14.16 -12.81 7.13
N ALA A 118 -13.26 -13.20 6.24
CA ALA A 118 -12.35 -12.26 5.59
C ALA A 118 -13.09 -11.38 4.59
N ASP A 119 -13.09 -10.08 4.85
CA ASP A 119 -13.65 -9.06 3.98
C ASP A 119 -12.65 -7.91 3.83
N PRO A 120 -11.88 -7.86 2.72
CA PRO A 120 -10.92 -6.79 2.49
C PRO A 120 -11.55 -5.40 2.36
N LEU A 121 -12.87 -5.31 2.05
CA LEU A 121 -13.58 -4.03 1.99
C LEU A 121 -13.94 -3.47 3.38
N ASN A 122 -13.86 -4.29 4.43
CA ASN A 122 -14.06 -3.84 5.80
C ASN A 122 -12.77 -3.24 6.39
N PRO A 123 -12.67 -1.92 6.61
CA PRO A 123 -11.47 -1.28 7.14
C PRO A 123 -11.10 -1.73 8.56
N ASP A 124 -12.04 -2.26 9.34
CA ASP A 124 -11.76 -2.80 10.69
C ASP A 124 -10.93 -4.09 10.66
N GLN A 125 -10.84 -4.73 9.49
CA GLN A 125 -9.96 -5.89 9.28
C GLN A 125 -8.54 -5.51 8.84
N TRP A 126 -8.22 -4.23 8.84
CA TRP A 126 -6.89 -3.71 8.54
C TRP A 126 -6.27 -3.03 9.75
N PHE A 127 -4.96 -3.09 9.83
CA PHE A 127 -4.20 -2.15 10.64
C PHE A 127 -3.03 -1.59 9.83
N PHE A 128 -2.53 -0.46 10.28
CA PHE A 128 -1.57 0.33 9.54
C PHE A 128 -0.38 0.69 10.42
N LEU A 129 0.82 0.79 9.82
CA LEU A 129 1.96 1.44 10.46
C LEU A 129 2.42 2.58 9.54
N VAL A 130 2.72 3.71 10.14
CA VAL A 130 3.17 4.92 9.42
C VAL A 130 4.62 5.18 9.76
N CYS A 131 5.47 5.31 8.75
CA CYS A 131 6.90 5.50 8.91
C CYS A 131 7.43 6.61 8.00
N PRO A 132 8.00 7.70 8.54
CA PRO A 132 8.73 8.66 7.74
C PRO A 132 9.88 7.99 6.98
N THR A 133 10.10 8.39 5.74
CA THR A 133 11.19 7.83 4.91
C THR A 133 12.57 8.06 5.53
N SER A 134 12.76 9.17 6.24
CA SER A 134 13.98 9.44 7.01
C SER A 134 14.27 8.35 8.06
N VAL A 135 13.23 7.89 8.77
CA VAL A 135 13.34 6.80 9.76
C VAL A 135 13.67 5.48 9.08
N LEU A 136 13.01 5.16 7.93
CA LEU A 136 13.38 3.98 7.14
C LEU A 136 14.82 4.01 6.66
N ASN A 137 15.31 5.16 6.20
CA ASN A 137 16.67 5.33 5.74
C ASN A 137 17.67 5.16 6.89
N GLN A 138 17.38 5.72 8.05
CA GLN A 138 18.22 5.62 9.24
C GLN A 138 18.36 4.17 9.74
N HIS A 139 17.24 3.43 9.83
CA HIS A 139 17.24 2.08 10.40
C HIS A 139 17.59 0.98 9.39
N PHE A 140 17.26 1.17 8.12
CA PHE A 140 17.33 0.09 7.13
C PHE A 140 18.27 0.36 5.97
N GLY A 141 18.70 1.61 5.73
CA GLY A 141 19.66 1.96 4.68
C GLY A 141 19.31 1.29 3.33
N VAL A 142 20.23 0.46 2.84
CA VAL A 142 20.11 -0.25 1.55
C VAL A 142 19.29 -1.55 1.59
N ARG A 143 18.69 -1.88 2.73
CA ARG A 143 17.86 -3.09 2.84
C ARG A 143 16.69 -3.03 1.87
N LYS A 144 16.41 -4.18 1.22
CA LYS A 144 15.33 -4.29 0.23
C LYS A 144 14.00 -4.73 0.84
N SER A 145 14.00 -5.32 2.01
CA SER A 145 12.77 -5.80 2.65
C SER A 145 12.81 -5.69 4.16
N VAL A 146 11.64 -5.57 4.79
CA VAL A 146 11.45 -5.51 6.23
C VAL A 146 10.26 -6.37 6.66
N SER A 147 10.34 -7.00 7.83
CA SER A 147 9.22 -7.73 8.43
C SER A 147 8.36 -6.80 9.29
N LEU A 148 7.10 -7.18 9.53
CA LEU A 148 6.22 -6.48 10.46
C LEU A 148 6.88 -6.38 11.86
N SER A 149 7.39 -7.49 12.38
CA SER A 149 8.03 -7.51 13.71
C SER A 149 9.23 -6.58 13.81
N THR A 150 9.96 -6.38 12.71
CA THR A 150 11.10 -5.44 12.69
C THR A 150 10.62 -3.98 12.69
N LEU A 151 9.51 -3.69 12.00
CA LEU A 151 8.89 -2.35 12.02
C LEU A 151 8.34 -2.01 13.43
N GLU A 152 7.70 -2.98 14.08
CA GLU A 152 7.24 -2.81 15.46
C GLU A 152 8.41 -2.64 16.46
N ALA A 153 9.51 -3.36 16.26
CA ALA A 153 10.69 -3.28 17.12
C ALA A 153 11.40 -1.90 17.10
N ILE A 154 11.21 -1.11 16.02
CA ILE A 154 11.70 0.28 15.97
C ILE A 154 10.67 1.29 16.47
N GLY A 155 9.59 0.83 17.10
CA GLY A 155 8.59 1.68 17.78
C GLY A 155 7.41 2.10 16.91
N LEU A 156 7.19 1.50 15.73
CA LEU A 156 5.99 1.80 14.95
C LEU A 156 4.78 1.10 15.56
N GLU A 157 3.75 1.87 15.85
CA GLU A 157 2.50 1.40 16.45
C GLU A 157 1.48 0.98 15.41
N ARG A 158 0.63 0.02 15.77
CA ARG A 158 -0.53 -0.37 14.94
C ARG A 158 -1.62 0.67 15.08
N LEU A 159 -2.04 1.20 13.96
CA LEU A 159 -3.12 2.18 13.85
C LEU A 159 -4.35 1.53 13.22
N ASN A 160 -5.54 1.87 13.69
CA ASN A 160 -6.79 1.66 12.94
C ASN A 160 -6.97 2.77 11.90
N PHE A 161 -8.08 2.73 11.15
CA PHE A 161 -8.33 3.70 10.08
C PHE A 161 -8.41 5.16 10.59
N ASP A 162 -9.08 5.40 11.72
CA ASP A 162 -9.22 6.75 12.29
C ASP A 162 -7.89 7.30 12.80
N ALA A 163 -7.09 6.45 13.45
CA ALA A 163 -5.74 6.82 13.89
C ALA A 163 -4.78 7.03 12.72
N LEU A 164 -4.91 6.27 11.63
CA LEU A 164 -4.18 6.50 10.37
C LEU A 164 -4.52 7.89 9.81
N ARG A 165 -5.82 8.23 9.71
CA ARG A 165 -6.27 9.54 9.25
C ARG A 165 -5.69 10.67 10.09
N ALA A 166 -5.79 10.58 11.40
CA ALA A 166 -5.23 11.59 12.32
C ALA A 166 -3.69 11.70 12.24
N LYS A 167 -3.01 10.64 11.80
CA LYS A 167 -1.54 10.62 11.68
C LYS A 167 -1.03 11.25 10.38
N ILE A 168 -1.87 11.25 9.32
CA ILE A 168 -1.49 11.78 7.99
C ILE A 168 -1.92 13.24 7.83
N LEU A 169 -3.10 13.62 8.35
CA LEU A 169 -3.66 14.97 8.27
C LEU A 169 -3.18 15.85 9.42
#